data_d1e886f89263d29e4235cfab445268b3
#
_entry.id   d1e886f89263d29e4235cfab445268b3
#
_cell.length_a   1.000
_cell.length_b   1.000
_cell.length_c   1.000
_cell.angle_alpha   90.00
_cell.angle_beta   90.00
_cell.angle_gamma   90.00
#
_symmetry.space_group_name_H-M   'P 1'
#
loop_
_entity.id
_entity.type
_entity.pdbx_description
1 polymer ?
#
loop_
_entity_poly.entity_id
_entity_poly.type
_entity_poly.pdbx_seq_one_letter_code
_entity_poly.pdbx_strand_id
1 'polypeptide(L)'
;WDGTVYENEERGPLEALLPTGGWPTAHAPAMVELPNGDLLCCWFAGTYEGSADVHIICSVLPHDGTKWLEPVDISGDPTRSEQNPSLFYGPDNAVWAMYTAQLDRVEGKDNMQFTAVVRCQKSTDGGKTWGAYTTVFPEEGTFCRQPIQVLSNGRWIFANWLCTDSAEGLSGDPTAFRISDDEGKTWRMVMMPGSNGHVHANVIELEPGHLVAFMRNREAYRIHRSESFDWGETWTVPAPTPLPNNNSSISAVKLQSGRIAIAYNPTCTPNPVPGKAAWPGLRCPVAVALSEDGGLTFPIIRWMERGEGYMGDENKTNNKQYEYPYLMQGRDGMLHLAYAARTRQGIKYVRFSEQDVLGTKRETVGLYNPTAAQSR
;
A
#
# COMPACT_ATOMS: atom_id res chain seq x y z
N TRP A 1 -11.34 -14.37 12.86
CA TRP A 1 -10.31 -13.29 12.85
C TRP A 1 -9.83 -13.09 14.29
N ASP A 2 -9.03 -14.03 14.77
CA ASP A 2 -8.54 -14.03 16.15
C ASP A 2 -7.05 -13.70 16.25
N GLY A 3 -6.39 -13.44 15.13
CA GLY A 3 -4.99 -13.08 15.04
C GLY A 3 -4.00 -14.25 15.16
N THR A 4 -4.47 -15.48 15.33
CA THR A 4 -3.58 -16.65 15.47
C THR A 4 -2.79 -16.87 14.18
N VAL A 5 -1.47 -17.01 14.31
CA VAL A 5 -0.57 -17.36 13.21
C VAL A 5 -0.58 -18.88 13.05
N TYR A 6 -0.82 -19.34 11.83
CA TYR A 6 -0.86 -20.77 11.48
C TYR A 6 -0.08 -21.03 10.20
N GLU A 7 0.42 -22.23 10.04
CA GLU A 7 1.04 -22.69 8.80
C GLU A 7 -0.05 -23.07 7.80
N ASN A 8 0.08 -22.55 6.58
CA ASN A 8 -0.77 -23.00 5.48
C ASN A 8 -0.18 -24.26 4.86
N GLU A 9 -0.73 -25.41 5.20
CA GLU A 9 -0.22 -26.72 4.77
C GLU A 9 -0.17 -26.89 3.24
N GLU A 10 -1.03 -26.21 2.51
CA GLU A 10 -1.06 -26.30 1.04
C GLU A 10 0.00 -25.43 0.37
N ARG A 11 0.40 -24.31 1.00
CA ARG A 11 1.21 -23.28 0.37
C ARG A 11 2.56 -23.04 1.06
N GLY A 12 2.72 -23.48 2.30
CA GLY A 12 3.93 -23.32 3.10
C GLY A 12 4.12 -22.01 3.85
N PRO A 13 3.57 -20.86 3.48
CA PRO A 13 3.66 -19.63 4.26
C PRO A 13 2.93 -19.70 5.60
N LEU A 14 3.38 -18.91 6.57
CA LEU A 14 2.62 -18.63 7.78
C LEU A 14 1.58 -17.56 7.48
N GLU A 15 0.36 -17.76 7.94
CA GLU A 15 -0.77 -16.86 7.71
C GLU A 15 -1.48 -16.48 9.02
N ALA A 16 -2.14 -15.33 9.04
CA ALA A 16 -3.05 -14.93 10.09
C ALA A 16 -4.19 -14.06 9.54
N LEU A 17 -5.35 -14.16 10.15
CA LEU A 17 -6.44 -13.22 9.99
C LEU A 17 -6.46 -12.32 11.23
N LEU A 18 -6.12 -11.04 11.07
CA LEU A 18 -5.96 -10.10 12.18
C LEU A 18 -7.31 -9.83 12.86
N PRO A 19 -7.32 -9.57 14.19
CA PRO A 19 -8.54 -9.15 14.88
C PRO A 19 -9.07 -7.86 14.28
N THR A 20 -10.39 -7.74 14.14
CA THR A 20 -11.03 -6.60 13.46
C THR A 20 -11.30 -5.40 14.37
N GLY A 21 -11.15 -5.56 15.69
CA GLY A 21 -11.58 -4.55 16.67
C GLY A 21 -13.10 -4.32 16.69
N GLY A 22 -13.88 -5.26 16.09
CA GLY A 22 -15.34 -5.14 16.02
C GLY A 22 -15.86 -4.27 14.86
N TRP A 23 -14.97 -3.73 14.01
CA TRP A 23 -15.35 -2.89 12.88
C TRP A 23 -15.81 -3.73 11.67
N PRO A 24 -16.84 -3.29 10.94
CA PRO A 24 -17.38 -4.04 9.81
C PRO A 24 -16.50 -4.00 8.57
N THR A 25 -15.64 -2.98 8.42
CA THR A 25 -14.71 -2.87 7.29
C THR A 25 -13.30 -2.54 7.73
N ALA A 26 -12.32 -3.08 7.01
CA ALA A 26 -10.88 -2.84 7.20
C ALA A 26 -10.18 -2.71 5.85
N HIS A 27 -9.30 -1.72 5.71
CA HIS A 27 -8.62 -1.49 4.43
C HIS A 27 -7.25 -0.84 4.59
N ALA A 28 -6.42 -0.93 3.55
CA ALA A 28 -5.13 -0.28 3.39
C ALA A 28 -4.14 -0.53 4.55
N PRO A 29 -3.75 -1.78 4.82
CA PRO A 29 -2.76 -2.06 5.85
C PRO A 29 -1.39 -1.47 5.53
N ALA A 30 -0.67 -1.08 6.58
CA ALA A 30 0.75 -0.71 6.56
C ALA A 30 1.45 -1.38 7.74
N MET A 31 2.71 -1.79 7.58
CA MET A 31 3.47 -2.49 8.61
C MET A 31 4.82 -1.82 8.86
N VAL A 32 5.35 -2.02 10.06
CA VAL A 32 6.72 -1.70 10.44
C VAL A 32 7.24 -2.71 11.45
N GLU A 33 8.53 -3.07 11.33
CA GLU A 33 9.23 -3.88 12.32
C GLU A 33 9.96 -2.96 13.32
N LEU A 34 9.74 -3.20 14.61
CA LEU A 34 10.39 -2.46 15.68
C LEU A 34 11.78 -3.00 16.01
N PRO A 35 12.65 -2.25 16.70
CA PRO A 35 14.00 -2.72 17.09
C PRO A 35 14.01 -3.99 17.91
N ASN A 36 12.98 -4.25 18.71
CA ASN A 36 12.81 -5.48 19.49
C ASN A 36 12.27 -6.67 18.69
N GLY A 37 11.96 -6.47 17.39
CA GLY A 37 11.42 -7.49 16.49
C GLY A 37 9.91 -7.59 16.47
N ASP A 38 9.18 -6.82 17.27
CA ASP A 38 7.72 -6.75 17.17
C ASP A 38 7.32 -6.19 15.80
N LEU A 39 6.25 -6.73 15.21
CA LEU A 39 5.63 -6.19 14.01
C LEU A 39 4.38 -5.40 14.38
N LEU A 40 4.29 -4.18 13.87
CA LEU A 40 3.06 -3.39 13.93
C LEU A 40 2.37 -3.43 12.58
N CYS A 41 1.05 -3.59 12.58
CA CYS A 41 0.20 -3.44 11.41
C CYS A 41 -0.91 -2.44 11.74
N CYS A 42 -0.97 -1.35 10.98
CA CYS A 42 -2.06 -0.38 11.07
C CYS A 42 -2.90 -0.43 9.80
N TRP A 43 -4.19 -0.17 9.94
CA TRP A 43 -5.12 -0.05 8.81
C TRP A 43 -6.23 0.92 9.18
N PHE A 44 -7.02 1.34 8.21
CA PHE A 44 -8.23 2.08 8.54
C PHE A 44 -9.44 1.14 8.64
N ALA A 45 -10.32 1.46 9.56
CA ALA A 45 -11.51 0.70 9.87
C ALA A 45 -12.69 1.64 10.17
N GLY A 46 -13.90 1.21 9.88
CA GLY A 46 -15.12 1.98 10.09
C GLY A 46 -16.31 1.35 9.39
N THR A 47 -17.39 2.11 9.17
CA THR A 47 -18.58 1.61 8.50
C THR A 47 -18.35 1.46 6.99
N TYR A 48 -17.81 2.50 6.33
CA TYR A 48 -17.42 2.48 4.92
C TYR A 48 -16.42 3.61 4.62
N GLU A 49 -15.60 3.41 3.61
CA GLU A 49 -14.58 4.36 3.18
C GLU A 49 -15.16 5.74 2.86
N GLY A 50 -14.57 6.79 3.47
CA GLY A 50 -15.00 8.18 3.32
C GLY A 50 -16.00 8.65 4.38
N SER A 51 -16.47 7.78 5.28
CA SER A 51 -17.29 8.16 6.44
C SER A 51 -16.45 8.71 7.58
N ALA A 52 -16.98 9.65 8.35
CA ALA A 52 -16.30 10.24 9.51
C ALA A 52 -16.06 9.26 10.67
N ASP A 53 -16.68 8.09 10.66
CA ASP A 53 -16.39 7.01 11.63
C ASP A 53 -15.19 6.14 11.23
N VAL A 54 -14.58 6.42 10.07
CA VAL A 54 -13.35 5.74 9.63
C VAL A 54 -12.15 6.35 10.32
N HIS A 55 -11.40 5.53 11.03
CA HIS A 55 -10.19 5.90 11.76
C HIS A 55 -9.10 4.85 11.65
N ILE A 56 -7.91 5.17 12.13
CA ILE A 56 -6.75 4.29 12.09
C ILE A 56 -6.69 3.45 13.36
N ILE A 57 -6.54 2.14 13.17
CA ILE A 57 -6.32 1.19 14.25
C ILE A 57 -5.02 0.42 14.02
N CYS A 58 -4.42 -0.09 15.10
CA CYS A 58 -3.12 -0.75 15.07
C CYS A 58 -3.13 -2.02 15.91
N SER A 59 -2.62 -3.11 15.34
CA SER A 59 -2.36 -4.36 16.04
C SER A 59 -0.86 -4.66 16.06
N VAL A 60 -0.42 -5.44 17.07
CA VAL A 60 0.97 -5.83 17.27
C VAL A 60 1.08 -7.35 17.25
N LEU A 61 2.05 -7.86 16.50
CA LEU A 61 2.55 -9.23 16.65
C LEU A 61 3.87 -9.16 17.45
N PRO A 62 3.90 -9.63 18.70
CA PRO A 62 5.14 -9.72 19.46
C PRO A 62 6.18 -10.59 18.74
N HIS A 63 7.46 -10.29 18.89
CA HIS A 63 8.57 -10.93 18.17
C HIS A 63 8.51 -12.48 18.21
N ASP A 64 8.33 -13.04 19.37
CA ASP A 64 8.20 -14.51 19.54
C ASP A 64 6.73 -14.94 19.67
N GLY A 65 5.80 -14.06 19.30
CA GLY A 65 4.37 -14.30 19.43
C GLY A 65 3.82 -15.15 18.30
N THR A 66 2.80 -15.93 18.63
CA THR A 66 2.03 -16.73 17.67
C THR A 66 0.65 -16.12 17.39
N LYS A 67 0.45 -14.88 17.83
CA LYS A 67 -0.86 -14.23 17.74
C LYS A 67 -0.73 -12.71 17.66
N TRP A 68 -1.42 -12.12 16.70
CA TRP A 68 -1.67 -10.68 16.64
C TRP A 68 -2.60 -10.27 17.78
N LEU A 69 -2.24 -9.20 18.49
CA LEU A 69 -3.04 -8.68 19.61
C LEU A 69 -4.28 -7.94 19.10
N GLU A 70 -5.26 -7.74 20.01
CA GLU A 70 -6.40 -6.89 19.69
C GLU A 70 -5.93 -5.49 19.30
N PRO A 71 -6.51 -4.89 18.25
CA PRO A 71 -6.08 -3.57 17.82
C PRO A 71 -6.49 -2.48 18.78
N VAL A 72 -5.66 -1.44 18.84
CA VAL A 72 -5.95 -0.20 19.56
C VAL A 72 -6.23 0.92 18.56
N ASP A 73 -7.09 1.85 18.94
CA ASP A 73 -7.39 3.04 18.15
C ASP A 73 -6.19 4.01 18.22
N ILE A 74 -5.75 4.47 17.04
CA ILE A 74 -4.74 5.53 16.92
C ILE A 74 -5.44 6.89 16.84
N SER A 75 -6.42 6.98 15.98
CA SER A 75 -7.10 8.23 15.63
C SER A 75 -8.63 8.14 15.89
N GLY A 76 -9.37 9.19 15.63
CA GLY A 76 -10.81 9.20 15.88
C GLY A 76 -11.41 10.61 15.82
N ASP A 77 -11.14 11.35 14.74
CA ASP A 77 -11.75 12.64 14.48
C ASP A 77 -13.20 12.45 13.98
N PRO A 78 -14.23 12.86 14.73
CA PRO A 78 -15.62 12.63 14.35
C PRO A 78 -16.07 13.46 13.13
N THR A 79 -15.20 14.33 12.60
CA THR A 79 -15.51 15.19 11.44
C THR A 79 -14.79 14.77 10.18
N ARG A 80 -13.86 13.79 10.27
CA ARG A 80 -13.00 13.37 9.16
C ARG A 80 -12.95 11.87 9.02
N SER A 81 -12.89 11.42 7.78
CA SER A 81 -12.51 10.06 7.44
C SER A 81 -10.99 9.96 7.41
N GLU A 82 -10.42 9.14 8.28
CA GLU A 82 -8.97 8.97 8.41
C GLU A 82 -8.54 7.67 7.74
N GLN A 83 -7.63 7.77 6.76
CA GLN A 83 -7.36 6.69 5.80
C GLN A 83 -5.87 6.54 5.49
N ASN A 84 -5.51 5.43 4.83
CA ASN A 84 -4.20 5.19 4.24
C ASN A 84 -3.03 5.42 5.21
N PRO A 85 -2.96 4.68 6.33
CA PRO A 85 -1.83 4.80 7.24
C PRO A 85 -0.52 4.41 6.55
N SER A 86 0.53 5.07 6.97
CA SER A 86 1.92 4.82 6.62
C SER A 86 2.72 4.80 7.92
N LEU A 87 3.50 3.76 8.16
CA LEU A 87 4.27 3.60 9.38
C LEU A 87 5.75 3.83 9.13
N PHE A 88 6.40 4.48 10.09
CA PHE A 88 7.83 4.74 10.06
C PHE A 88 8.39 4.72 11.50
N TYR A 89 9.51 4.02 11.70
CA TYR A 89 10.24 4.09 12.97
C TYR A 89 11.27 5.19 12.89
N GLY A 90 11.05 6.28 13.63
CA GLY A 90 11.84 7.49 13.57
C GLY A 90 13.12 7.45 14.41
N PRO A 91 14.05 8.40 14.19
CA PRO A 91 15.29 8.52 14.98
C PRO A 91 15.05 8.94 16.43
N ASP A 92 13.85 9.43 16.74
CA ASP A 92 13.37 9.74 18.09
C ASP A 92 12.90 8.53 18.89
N ASN A 93 13.17 7.30 18.37
CA ASN A 93 12.73 6.03 18.93
C ASN A 93 11.21 5.92 19.07
N ALA A 94 10.47 6.61 18.23
CA ALA A 94 9.02 6.54 18.16
C ALA A 94 8.56 5.93 16.84
N VAL A 95 7.42 5.25 16.89
CA VAL A 95 6.67 4.90 15.68
C VAL A 95 5.86 6.11 15.26
N TRP A 96 6.04 6.52 14.02
CA TRP A 96 5.25 7.58 13.38
C TRP A 96 4.16 6.92 12.52
N ALA A 97 2.91 7.20 12.83
CA ALA A 97 1.79 6.87 11.98
C ALA A 97 1.37 8.13 11.21
N MET A 98 1.68 8.13 9.92
CA MET A 98 1.24 9.18 9.00
C MET A 98 -0.04 8.70 8.32
N TYR A 99 -1.05 9.53 8.23
CA TYR A 99 -2.32 9.15 7.58
C TYR A 99 -3.05 10.35 7.00
N THR A 100 -3.93 10.09 6.04
CA THR A 100 -4.78 11.12 5.45
C THR A 100 -6.04 11.32 6.29
N ALA A 101 -6.51 12.56 6.38
CA ALA A 101 -7.74 12.93 7.05
C ALA A 101 -8.55 13.87 6.13
N GLN A 102 -9.59 13.34 5.48
CA GLN A 102 -10.50 14.10 4.63
C GLN A 102 -11.81 14.41 5.35
N LEU A 103 -12.50 15.48 4.99
CA LEU A 103 -13.83 15.77 5.52
C LEU A 103 -14.81 14.64 5.21
N ASP A 104 -15.78 14.46 6.10
CA ASP A 104 -16.90 13.54 5.89
C ASP A 104 -17.62 13.83 4.58
N ARG A 105 -18.28 12.82 4.05
CA ARG A 105 -19.15 12.97 2.88
C ARG A 105 -20.28 13.93 3.18
N VAL A 106 -20.61 14.76 2.20
CA VAL A 106 -21.77 15.62 2.24
C VAL A 106 -22.79 15.18 1.18
N GLU A 107 -24.07 15.41 1.44
CA GLU A 107 -25.12 15.07 0.50
C GLU A 107 -24.85 15.68 -0.89
N GLY A 108 -24.92 14.85 -1.93
CA GLY A 108 -24.67 15.25 -3.32
C GLY A 108 -23.19 15.38 -3.71
N LYS A 109 -22.23 15.03 -2.82
CA LYS A 109 -20.80 15.06 -3.12
C LYS A 109 -20.10 13.80 -2.57
N ASP A 110 -19.96 12.79 -3.42
CA ASP A 110 -19.42 11.48 -3.02
C ASP A 110 -17.91 11.49 -2.78
N ASN A 111 -17.18 12.44 -3.35
CA ASN A 111 -15.73 12.52 -3.24
C ASN A 111 -15.29 13.79 -2.52
N MET A 112 -14.73 13.62 -1.32
CA MET A 112 -14.17 14.68 -0.50
C MET A 112 -12.63 14.61 -0.42
N GLN A 113 -11.97 13.85 -1.30
CA GLN A 113 -10.52 13.65 -1.27
C GLN A 113 -9.73 14.95 -1.43
N PHE A 114 -10.27 15.92 -2.16
CA PHE A 114 -9.66 17.25 -2.32
C PHE A 114 -9.54 18.05 -1.00
N THR A 115 -10.20 17.63 0.09
CA THR A 115 -10.11 18.23 1.44
C THR A 115 -9.10 17.52 2.35
N ALA A 116 -8.44 16.47 1.86
CA ALA A 116 -7.54 15.66 2.65
C ALA A 116 -6.29 16.43 3.07
N VAL A 117 -5.90 16.24 4.32
CA VAL A 117 -4.62 16.68 4.87
C VAL A 117 -3.86 15.47 5.42
N VAL A 118 -2.55 15.57 5.60
CA VAL A 118 -1.77 14.48 6.21
C VAL A 118 -1.46 14.83 7.66
N ARG A 119 -1.81 13.93 8.53
CA ARG A 119 -1.57 13.96 9.98
C ARG A 119 -0.51 12.95 10.39
N CYS A 120 0.11 13.19 11.53
CA CYS A 120 1.05 12.29 12.18
C CYS A 120 0.70 12.13 13.65
N GLN A 121 0.67 10.91 14.13
CA GLN A 121 0.68 10.56 15.55
C GLN A 121 1.88 9.68 15.85
N LYS A 122 2.38 9.75 17.09
CA LYS A 122 3.58 9.01 17.49
C LYS A 122 3.27 8.13 18.69
N SER A 123 3.91 6.95 18.70
CA SER A 123 3.95 6.03 19.84
C SER A 123 5.39 5.80 20.26
N THR A 124 5.66 5.92 21.56
CA THR A 124 6.97 5.67 22.18
C THR A 124 7.02 4.36 22.97
N ASP A 125 5.92 3.61 22.99
CA ASP A 125 5.76 2.37 23.75
C ASP A 125 5.46 1.13 22.88
N GLY A 126 5.86 1.19 21.61
CA GLY A 126 5.70 0.07 20.69
C GLY A 126 4.28 -0.09 20.14
N GLY A 127 3.55 1.00 19.99
CA GLY A 127 2.21 1.00 19.41
C GLY A 127 1.07 0.74 20.40
N LYS A 128 1.36 0.70 21.69
CA LYS A 128 0.34 0.46 22.73
C LYS A 128 -0.49 1.71 23.01
N THR A 129 0.16 2.87 23.04
CA THR A 129 -0.50 4.18 23.19
C THR A 129 0.03 5.16 22.15
N TRP A 130 -0.80 6.14 21.81
CA TRP A 130 -0.50 7.12 20.76
C TRP A 130 -0.77 8.53 21.27
N GLY A 131 0.14 9.45 20.93
CA GLY A 131 0.01 10.86 21.27
C GLY A 131 -1.06 11.57 20.43
N ALA A 132 -1.28 12.86 20.70
CA ALA A 132 -2.13 13.69 19.87
C ALA A 132 -1.57 13.85 18.46
N TYR A 133 -2.46 14.01 17.47
CA TYR A 133 -2.02 14.24 16.08
C TYR A 133 -1.45 15.65 15.89
N THR A 134 -0.54 15.74 14.94
CA THR A 134 -0.13 17.01 14.32
C THR A 134 -0.45 16.96 12.83
N THR A 135 -0.88 18.07 12.23
CA THR A 135 -1.03 18.15 10.77
C THR A 135 0.33 18.48 10.16
N VAL A 136 0.92 17.49 9.49
CA VAL A 136 2.27 17.62 8.91
C VAL A 136 2.21 18.31 7.54
N PHE A 137 1.23 17.93 6.72
CA PHE A 137 0.99 18.57 5.41
C PHE A 137 -0.44 19.11 5.40
N PRO A 138 -0.58 20.44 5.63
CA PRO A 138 -1.88 21.10 5.71
C PRO A 138 -2.48 21.42 4.33
N GLU A 139 -1.72 21.24 3.24
CA GLU A 139 -2.20 21.51 1.90
C GLU A 139 -3.30 20.53 1.54
N GLU A 140 -4.51 21.03 1.35
CA GLU A 140 -5.69 20.22 1.03
C GLU A 140 -5.50 19.43 -0.27
N GLY A 141 -6.04 18.22 -0.28
CA GLY A 141 -5.89 17.25 -1.35
C GLY A 141 -4.66 16.34 -1.19
N THR A 142 -3.82 16.54 -0.18
CA THR A 142 -2.63 15.72 0.03
C THR A 142 -2.98 14.35 0.62
N PHE A 143 -2.54 13.30 -0.07
CA PHE A 143 -2.68 11.90 0.34
C PHE A 143 -1.31 11.24 0.53
N CYS A 144 -1.24 10.26 1.44
CA CYS A 144 -0.09 9.38 1.62
C CYS A 144 -0.51 7.91 1.61
N ARG A 145 0.46 7.00 1.42
CA ARG A 145 0.22 5.55 1.48
C ARG A 145 1.49 4.78 1.81
N GLN A 146 2.61 5.08 1.16
CA GLN A 146 3.85 4.33 1.29
C GLN A 146 4.71 4.93 2.42
N PRO A 147 5.65 4.16 3.00
CA PRO A 147 6.47 4.66 4.10
C PRO A 147 7.46 5.73 3.64
N ILE A 148 7.90 6.56 4.60
CA ILE A 148 9.08 7.42 4.44
C ILE A 148 10.26 6.52 4.11
N GLN A 149 11.02 6.89 3.06
CA GLN A 149 12.29 6.25 2.72
C GLN A 149 13.45 7.13 3.18
N VAL A 150 14.37 6.55 3.93
CA VAL A 150 15.64 7.18 4.28
C VAL A 150 16.68 6.75 3.26
N LEU A 151 17.19 7.71 2.48
CA LEU A 151 18.18 7.45 1.45
C LEU A 151 19.58 7.33 2.04
N SER A 152 20.52 6.76 1.29
CA SER A 152 21.89 6.50 1.77
C SER A 152 22.68 7.75 2.14
N ASN A 153 22.28 8.93 1.66
CA ASN A 153 22.84 10.21 2.07
C ASN A 153 22.18 10.84 3.30
N GLY A 154 21.20 10.16 3.92
CA GLY A 154 20.43 10.65 5.07
C GLY A 154 19.18 11.46 4.72
N ARG A 155 18.94 11.76 3.44
CA ARG A 155 17.71 12.43 2.98
C ARG A 155 16.50 11.54 3.19
N TRP A 156 15.39 12.13 3.58
CA TRP A 156 14.09 11.46 3.63
C TRP A 156 13.27 11.84 2.41
N ILE A 157 12.60 10.85 1.82
CA ILE A 157 11.63 11.05 0.75
C ILE A 157 10.32 10.35 1.12
N PHE A 158 9.22 11.09 1.02
CA PHE A 158 7.89 10.61 1.33
C PHE A 158 6.96 10.86 0.14
N ALA A 159 6.51 9.80 -0.50
CA ALA A 159 5.65 9.90 -1.67
C ALA A 159 4.22 10.25 -1.26
N ASN A 160 3.67 11.24 -1.96
CA ASN A 160 2.29 11.69 -1.83
C ASN A 160 1.63 11.74 -3.22
N TRP A 161 0.34 11.98 -3.27
CA TRP A 161 -0.34 12.46 -4.45
C TRP A 161 -1.33 13.55 -4.05
N LEU A 162 -1.69 14.38 -5.02
CA LEU A 162 -2.54 15.53 -4.78
C LEU A 162 -3.89 15.32 -5.46
N CYS A 163 -4.96 15.24 -4.67
CA CYS A 163 -6.32 15.15 -5.17
C CYS A 163 -6.88 16.57 -5.38
N THR A 164 -7.42 16.83 -6.55
CA THR A 164 -8.00 18.14 -6.89
C THR A 164 -9.49 18.01 -7.18
N ASP A 165 -10.25 19.07 -6.91
CA ASP A 165 -11.65 19.21 -7.33
C ASP A 165 -11.70 19.77 -8.77
N SER A 166 -11.04 19.07 -9.70
CA SER A 166 -10.95 19.47 -11.11
C SER A 166 -11.95 18.72 -11.97
N ALA A 167 -12.20 19.25 -13.18
CA ALA A 167 -13.03 18.58 -14.18
C ALA A 167 -12.48 17.22 -14.62
N GLU A 168 -11.18 16.99 -14.48
CA GLU A 168 -10.51 15.73 -14.78
C GLU A 168 -10.72 14.68 -13.68
N GLY A 169 -11.20 15.13 -12.49
CA GLY A 169 -11.41 14.26 -11.33
C GLY A 169 -10.15 13.50 -10.95
N LEU A 170 -10.32 12.24 -10.53
CA LEU A 170 -9.22 11.38 -10.07
C LEU A 170 -8.17 11.07 -11.15
N SER A 171 -8.47 11.25 -12.43
CA SER A 171 -7.49 11.08 -13.53
C SER A 171 -6.48 12.21 -13.58
N GLY A 172 -6.77 13.35 -12.96
CA GLY A 172 -5.88 14.51 -12.88
C GLY A 172 -4.90 14.48 -11.72
N ASP A 173 -5.01 13.52 -10.79
CA ASP A 173 -4.20 13.48 -9.56
C ASP A 173 -2.71 13.21 -9.86
N PRO A 174 -1.79 14.17 -9.62
CA PRO A 174 -0.36 13.96 -9.84
C PRO A 174 0.33 13.37 -8.62
N THR A 175 1.46 12.71 -8.84
CA THR A 175 2.42 12.33 -7.79
C THR A 175 3.28 13.52 -7.38
N ALA A 176 3.45 13.67 -6.07
CA ALA A 176 4.37 14.59 -5.43
C ALA A 176 5.25 13.85 -4.42
N PHE A 177 6.44 14.37 -4.18
CA PHE A 177 7.33 13.89 -3.14
C PHE A 177 7.55 14.99 -2.11
N ARG A 178 7.55 14.63 -0.84
CA ARG A 178 8.03 15.48 0.24
C ARG A 178 9.44 15.04 0.56
N ILE A 179 10.38 15.97 0.50
CA ILE A 179 11.79 15.76 0.78
C ILE A 179 12.17 16.52 2.05
N SER A 180 12.87 15.82 2.94
CA SER A 180 13.44 16.41 4.15
C SER A 180 14.94 16.06 4.23
N ASP A 181 15.76 17.07 4.50
CA ASP A 181 17.20 16.94 4.73
C ASP A 181 17.57 17.13 6.22
N ASP A 182 16.56 17.17 7.10
CA ASP A 182 16.70 17.44 8.54
C ASP A 182 15.85 16.51 9.43
N GLU A 183 15.71 15.25 9.01
CA GLU A 183 14.98 14.20 9.74
C GLU A 183 13.49 14.53 9.97
N GLY A 184 12.86 15.11 8.97
CA GLY A 184 11.43 15.38 8.99
C GLY A 184 11.00 16.64 9.78
N LYS A 185 11.95 17.51 10.15
CA LYS A 185 11.66 18.78 10.81
C LYS A 185 11.07 19.79 9.82
N THR A 186 11.64 19.82 8.61
CA THR A 186 11.13 20.62 7.49
C THR A 186 10.99 19.76 6.24
N TRP A 187 10.02 20.13 5.39
CA TRP A 187 9.70 19.41 4.17
C TRP A 187 9.54 20.39 3.01
N ARG A 188 10.04 20.01 1.85
CA ARG A 188 9.75 20.67 0.58
C ARG A 188 9.11 19.71 -0.40
N MET A 189 8.34 20.23 -1.33
CA MET A 189 7.61 19.43 -2.30
C MET A 189 8.32 19.43 -3.67
N VAL A 190 8.40 18.25 -4.28
CA VAL A 190 8.87 18.03 -5.65
C VAL A 190 7.76 17.33 -6.43
N MET A 191 7.39 17.87 -7.58
CA MET A 191 6.37 17.29 -8.45
C MET A 191 7.01 16.33 -9.46
N MET A 192 6.38 15.19 -9.68
CA MET A 192 6.77 14.30 -10.79
C MET A 192 6.12 14.75 -12.09
N PRO A 193 6.90 15.04 -13.14
CA PRO A 193 6.35 15.49 -14.43
C PRO A 193 5.52 14.39 -15.10
N GLY A 194 4.40 14.76 -15.72
CA GLY A 194 3.55 13.83 -16.48
C GLY A 194 2.93 12.71 -15.64
N SER A 195 2.76 12.93 -14.33
CA SER A 195 2.28 11.90 -13.40
C SER A 195 0.78 11.93 -13.15
N ASN A 196 0.00 12.68 -13.90
CA ASN A 196 -1.46 12.71 -13.75
C ASN A 196 -2.04 11.29 -13.84
N GLY A 197 -2.87 10.93 -12.86
CA GLY A 197 -3.43 9.59 -12.74
C GLY A 197 -2.46 8.50 -12.27
N HIS A 198 -1.22 8.84 -11.93
CA HIS A 198 -0.25 7.95 -11.31
C HIS A 198 -0.12 8.29 -9.83
N VAL A 199 -0.50 7.36 -8.96
CA VAL A 199 -0.61 7.60 -7.51
C VAL A 199 0.00 6.45 -6.72
N HIS A 200 0.08 6.57 -5.38
CA HIS A 200 0.65 5.55 -4.49
C HIS A 200 2.10 5.18 -4.84
N ALA A 201 2.94 6.15 -5.16
CA ALA A 201 4.32 5.89 -5.56
C ALA A 201 5.13 5.19 -4.45
N ASN A 202 5.83 4.14 -4.85
CA ASN A 202 6.77 3.40 -4.01
C ASN A 202 8.18 3.76 -4.44
N VAL A 203 8.96 4.43 -3.60
CA VAL A 203 10.33 4.85 -3.90
C VAL A 203 11.32 3.81 -3.42
N ILE A 204 12.26 3.44 -4.29
CA ILE A 204 13.37 2.53 -3.99
C ILE A 204 14.67 3.19 -4.43
N GLU A 205 15.68 3.19 -3.57
CA GLU A 205 17.05 3.55 -3.94
C GLU A 205 17.75 2.33 -4.51
N LEU A 206 18.04 2.35 -5.81
CA LEU A 206 18.79 1.28 -6.49
C LEU A 206 20.27 1.35 -6.15
N GLU A 207 20.85 2.52 -6.31
CA GLU A 207 22.22 2.90 -5.99
C GLU A 207 22.21 4.31 -5.40
N PRO A 208 23.27 4.77 -4.71
CA PRO A 208 23.32 6.11 -4.14
C PRO A 208 22.91 7.21 -5.12
N GLY A 209 21.80 7.87 -4.85
CA GLY A 209 21.24 8.94 -5.68
C GLY A 209 20.41 8.49 -6.88
N HIS A 210 20.45 7.21 -7.25
CA HIS A 210 19.61 6.64 -8.29
C HIS A 210 18.37 6.00 -7.66
N LEU A 211 17.23 6.61 -7.87
CA LEU A 211 15.94 6.18 -7.35
C LEU A 211 15.03 5.67 -8.46
N VAL A 212 14.18 4.72 -8.11
CA VAL A 212 13.06 4.31 -8.95
C VAL A 212 11.77 4.42 -8.15
N ALA A 213 10.69 4.85 -8.80
CA ALA A 213 9.35 4.89 -8.23
C ALA A 213 8.39 4.03 -9.05
N PHE A 214 7.61 3.18 -8.37
CA PHE A 214 6.55 2.39 -8.99
C PHE A 214 5.20 2.91 -8.54
N MET A 215 4.26 3.06 -9.47
CA MET A 215 3.00 3.73 -9.23
C MET A 215 1.80 2.93 -9.71
N ARG A 216 0.72 3.01 -8.92
CA ARG A 216 -0.63 2.66 -9.33
C ARG A 216 -1.08 3.58 -10.47
N ASN A 217 -1.78 3.03 -11.44
CA ASN A 217 -2.31 3.76 -12.59
C ASN A 217 -3.84 3.82 -12.54
N ARG A 218 -4.39 5.03 -12.58
CA ARG A 218 -5.84 5.27 -12.55
C ARG A 218 -6.58 4.73 -13.78
N GLU A 219 -5.89 4.61 -14.90
CA GLU A 219 -6.46 4.01 -16.13
C GLU A 219 -6.63 2.49 -16.03
N ALA A 220 -6.17 1.89 -14.94
CA ALA A 220 -6.26 0.46 -14.68
C ALA A 220 -5.60 -0.41 -15.79
N TYR A 221 -4.41 -0.03 -16.23
CA TYR A 221 -3.70 -0.72 -17.31
C TYR A 221 -2.40 -1.38 -16.85
N ARG A 222 -1.38 -0.58 -16.51
CA ARG A 222 -0.05 -1.06 -16.11
C ARG A 222 0.44 -0.36 -14.85
N ILE A 223 1.28 -1.04 -14.07
CA ILE A 223 2.14 -0.38 -13.10
C ILE A 223 3.08 0.52 -13.88
N HIS A 224 3.21 1.79 -13.49
CA HIS A 224 4.14 2.72 -14.12
C HIS A 224 5.41 2.87 -13.27
N ARG A 225 6.50 3.20 -13.93
CA ARG A 225 7.84 3.35 -13.37
C ARG A 225 8.43 4.69 -13.80
N SER A 226 9.07 5.39 -12.87
CA SER A 226 9.83 6.62 -13.11
C SER A 226 11.18 6.54 -12.39
N GLU A 227 12.17 7.30 -12.83
CA GLU A 227 13.52 7.33 -12.26
C GLU A 227 13.95 8.74 -11.89
N SER A 228 14.80 8.82 -10.87
CA SER A 228 15.55 10.01 -10.49
C SER A 228 17.03 9.65 -10.36
N PHE A 229 17.93 10.52 -10.84
CA PHE A 229 19.38 10.33 -10.77
C PHE A 229 20.07 11.38 -9.90
N ASP A 230 19.30 12.14 -9.13
CA ASP A 230 19.73 13.29 -8.34
C ASP A 230 19.06 13.35 -6.96
N TRP A 231 18.91 12.17 -6.33
CA TRP A 231 18.34 12.06 -4.97
C TRP A 231 16.86 12.50 -4.87
N GLY A 232 16.10 12.37 -5.95
CA GLY A 232 14.68 12.70 -5.99
C GLY A 232 14.37 14.17 -6.32
N GLU A 233 15.36 14.95 -6.75
CA GLU A 233 15.15 16.35 -7.16
C GLU A 233 14.39 16.45 -8.48
N THR A 234 14.75 15.60 -9.43
CA THR A 234 14.05 15.50 -10.72
C THR A 234 13.70 14.06 -11.05
N TRP A 235 12.63 13.89 -11.80
CA TRP A 235 12.08 12.60 -12.17
C TRP A 235 11.78 12.52 -13.65
N THR A 236 11.94 11.34 -14.22
CA THR A 236 11.49 11.07 -15.59
C THR A 236 9.96 11.01 -15.64
N VAL A 237 9.39 11.22 -16.83
CA VAL A 237 7.94 10.96 -17.05
C VAL A 237 7.68 9.47 -16.84
N PRO A 238 6.60 9.10 -16.10
CA PRO A 238 6.28 7.70 -15.85
C PRO A 238 6.06 6.90 -17.14
N ALA A 239 6.64 5.71 -17.20
CA ALA A 239 6.48 4.78 -18.30
C ALA A 239 5.88 3.44 -17.81
N PRO A 240 5.09 2.74 -18.63
CA PRO A 240 4.50 1.47 -18.24
C PRO A 240 5.54 0.36 -18.08
N THR A 241 5.36 -0.47 -17.04
CA THR A 241 6.10 -1.72 -16.85
C THR A 241 5.36 -2.89 -17.53
N PRO A 242 5.96 -4.10 -17.60
CA PRO A 242 5.25 -5.30 -18.04
C PRO A 242 4.11 -5.74 -17.11
N LEU A 243 4.10 -5.30 -15.85
CA LEU A 243 3.10 -5.73 -14.87
C LEU A 243 1.77 -5.00 -15.04
N PRO A 244 0.63 -5.73 -15.03
CA PRO A 244 -0.69 -5.11 -15.09
C PRO A 244 -1.00 -4.37 -13.79
N ASN A 245 -1.94 -3.42 -13.86
CA ASN A 245 -2.53 -2.75 -12.69
C ASN A 245 -4.02 -2.52 -12.93
N ASN A 246 -4.82 -2.82 -11.92
CA ASN A 246 -6.28 -2.69 -11.95
C ASN A 246 -6.78 -1.45 -11.21
N ASN A 247 -5.98 -0.39 -11.16
CA ASN A 247 -6.27 0.80 -10.35
C ASN A 247 -6.45 0.44 -8.86
N SER A 248 -5.60 -0.44 -8.36
CA SER A 248 -5.44 -0.76 -6.94
C SER A 248 -4.03 -0.44 -6.49
N SER A 249 -3.86 -0.20 -5.19
CA SER A 249 -2.54 0.04 -4.58
C SER A 249 -1.61 -1.15 -4.82
N ILE A 250 -0.35 -0.83 -4.93
CA ILE A 250 0.77 -1.77 -5.01
C ILE A 250 1.75 -1.50 -3.87
N SER A 251 2.64 -2.44 -3.60
CA SER A 251 3.75 -2.22 -2.67
C SER A 251 5.03 -2.79 -3.26
N ALA A 252 6.07 -1.97 -3.33
CA ALA A 252 7.36 -2.35 -3.87
C ALA A 252 8.46 -2.13 -2.84
N VAL A 253 9.38 -3.09 -2.73
CA VAL A 253 10.50 -3.07 -1.79
C VAL A 253 11.75 -3.64 -2.43
N LYS A 254 12.93 -3.06 -2.10
CA LYS A 254 14.23 -3.66 -2.41
C LYS A 254 14.58 -4.67 -1.33
N LEU A 255 14.83 -5.90 -1.74
CA LEU A 255 15.19 -7.00 -0.85
C LEU A 255 16.67 -6.95 -0.49
N GLN A 256 17.05 -7.63 0.61
CA GLN A 256 18.46 -7.81 1.01
C GLN A 256 19.31 -8.49 -0.07
N SER A 257 18.68 -9.30 -0.92
CA SER A 257 19.31 -9.89 -2.11
C SER A 257 19.65 -8.90 -3.22
N GLY A 258 19.13 -7.67 -3.13
CA GLY A 258 19.21 -6.65 -4.18
C GLY A 258 18.07 -6.69 -5.19
N ARG A 259 17.24 -7.74 -5.19
CA ARG A 259 16.04 -7.81 -6.06
C ARG A 259 14.99 -6.81 -5.61
N ILE A 260 14.15 -6.40 -6.57
CA ILE A 260 12.91 -5.67 -6.27
C ILE A 260 11.77 -6.68 -6.22
N ALA A 261 10.97 -6.62 -5.15
CA ALA A 261 9.73 -7.35 -5.02
C ALA A 261 8.55 -6.37 -5.12
N ILE A 262 7.53 -6.70 -5.91
CA ILE A 262 6.28 -5.93 -6.03
C ILE A 262 5.11 -6.84 -5.69
N ALA A 263 4.32 -6.45 -4.68
CA ALA A 263 3.04 -7.05 -4.36
C ALA A 263 1.92 -6.25 -5.06
N TYR A 264 1.03 -6.94 -5.76
CA TYR A 264 0.00 -6.31 -6.60
C TYR A 264 -1.12 -7.28 -6.94
N ASN A 265 -2.20 -6.77 -7.56
CA ASN A 265 -3.22 -7.62 -8.19
C ASN A 265 -2.91 -7.71 -9.68
N PRO A 266 -2.64 -8.93 -10.23
CA PRO A 266 -2.22 -9.12 -11.62
C PRO A 266 -3.41 -9.09 -12.60
N THR A 267 -4.21 -8.05 -12.52
CA THR A 267 -5.36 -7.80 -13.38
C THR A 267 -5.32 -6.38 -13.96
N CYS A 268 -6.02 -6.14 -15.04
CA CYS A 268 -6.14 -4.82 -15.65
C CYS A 268 -7.43 -4.73 -16.48
N THR A 269 -7.80 -3.53 -16.89
CA THR A 269 -8.86 -3.39 -17.91
C THR A 269 -8.34 -3.80 -19.28
N PRO A 270 -9.13 -4.53 -20.08
CA PRO A 270 -8.72 -4.90 -21.43
C PRO A 270 -8.63 -3.71 -22.41
N ASN A 271 -9.41 -2.67 -22.16
CA ASN A 271 -9.53 -1.50 -23.01
C ASN A 271 -9.34 -0.21 -22.20
N PRO A 272 -8.08 0.15 -21.86
CA PRO A 272 -7.83 1.40 -21.13
C PRO A 272 -8.16 2.59 -22.03
N VAL A 273 -8.76 3.61 -21.46
CA VAL A 273 -9.02 4.88 -22.12
C VAL A 273 -8.07 5.92 -21.57
N PRO A 274 -7.15 6.46 -22.37
CA PRO A 274 -6.21 7.47 -21.91
C PRO A 274 -6.89 8.64 -21.19
N GLY A 275 -6.37 9.02 -20.03
CA GLY A 275 -6.87 10.10 -19.21
C GLY A 275 -8.20 9.80 -18.49
N LYS A 276 -8.70 8.55 -18.50
CA LYS A 276 -9.91 8.17 -17.80
C LYS A 276 -9.64 7.12 -16.72
N ALA A 277 -9.99 7.45 -15.49
CA ALA A 277 -9.93 6.50 -14.39
C ALA A 277 -10.95 5.37 -14.60
N ALA A 278 -10.50 4.13 -14.33
CA ALA A 278 -11.32 2.93 -14.42
C ALA A 278 -11.12 2.03 -13.19
N TRP A 279 -12.19 1.39 -12.74
CA TRP A 279 -12.17 0.42 -11.65
C TRP A 279 -12.78 -0.89 -12.15
N PRO A 280 -11.97 -1.82 -12.66
CA PRO A 280 -12.48 -3.09 -13.21
C PRO A 280 -13.10 -4.04 -12.18
N GLY A 281 -13.03 -3.71 -10.91
CA GLY A 281 -13.77 -4.39 -9.84
C GLY A 281 -13.11 -5.66 -9.29
N LEU A 282 -12.21 -6.31 -10.02
CA LEU A 282 -11.53 -7.53 -9.58
C LEU A 282 -10.15 -7.21 -9.00
N ARG A 283 -10.02 -7.38 -7.68
CA ARG A 283 -8.76 -7.23 -6.94
C ARG A 283 -8.30 -8.57 -6.37
N CYS A 284 -8.13 -9.53 -7.25
CA CYS A 284 -7.74 -10.90 -6.99
C CYS A 284 -7.14 -11.48 -8.27
N PRO A 285 -6.10 -12.35 -8.20
CA PRO A 285 -5.35 -12.76 -7.03
C PRO A 285 -4.48 -11.65 -6.43
N VAL A 286 -3.74 -11.96 -5.34
CA VAL A 286 -2.59 -11.18 -4.87
C VAL A 286 -1.33 -11.91 -5.30
N ALA A 287 -0.45 -11.22 -6.00
CA ALA A 287 0.81 -11.76 -6.50
C ALA A 287 2.01 -10.98 -5.97
N VAL A 288 3.16 -11.65 -5.90
CA VAL A 288 4.48 -11.04 -5.70
C VAL A 288 5.33 -11.33 -6.92
N ALA A 289 5.83 -10.27 -7.55
CA ALA A 289 6.74 -10.33 -8.70
C ALA A 289 8.14 -9.92 -8.27
N LEU A 290 9.19 -10.61 -8.79
CA LEU A 290 10.59 -10.29 -8.54
C LEU A 290 11.27 -9.79 -9.81
N SER A 291 12.12 -8.77 -9.65
CA SER A 291 12.98 -8.19 -10.68
C SER A 291 14.42 -8.18 -10.24
N GLU A 292 15.35 -8.47 -11.17
CA GLU A 292 16.80 -8.43 -10.97
C GLU A 292 17.46 -7.25 -11.70
N ASP A 293 16.69 -6.50 -12.50
CA ASP A 293 17.16 -5.44 -13.40
C ASP A 293 16.58 -4.05 -13.08
N GLY A 294 16.33 -3.78 -11.79
CA GLY A 294 15.81 -2.48 -11.35
C GLY A 294 14.33 -2.25 -11.71
N GLY A 295 13.57 -3.32 -11.94
CA GLY A 295 12.14 -3.24 -12.23
C GLY A 295 11.80 -3.02 -13.70
N LEU A 296 12.70 -3.37 -14.60
CA LEU A 296 12.45 -3.35 -16.05
C LEU A 296 11.74 -4.62 -16.49
N THR A 297 12.17 -5.78 -15.96
CA THR A 297 11.52 -7.08 -16.20
C THR A 297 11.20 -7.80 -14.90
N PHE A 298 10.21 -8.69 -14.94
CA PHE A 298 9.74 -9.46 -13.79
C PHE A 298 9.57 -10.94 -14.21
N PRO A 299 10.67 -11.71 -14.31
CA PRO A 299 10.61 -13.07 -14.80
C PRO A 299 10.01 -14.08 -13.80
N ILE A 300 9.88 -13.70 -12.53
CA ILE A 300 9.41 -14.57 -11.45
C ILE A 300 8.19 -13.94 -10.82
N ILE A 301 7.08 -14.68 -10.79
CA ILE A 301 5.81 -14.23 -10.20
C ILE A 301 5.18 -15.40 -9.48
N ARG A 302 4.78 -15.18 -8.22
CA ARG A 302 3.99 -16.13 -7.44
C ARG A 302 2.67 -15.51 -7.00
N TRP A 303 1.59 -16.27 -7.13
CA TRP A 303 0.31 -15.92 -6.54
C TRP A 303 0.28 -16.31 -5.07
N MET A 304 0.28 -15.34 -4.20
CA MET A 304 0.23 -15.53 -2.74
C MET A 304 -1.18 -15.82 -2.26
N GLU A 305 -2.18 -15.26 -2.91
CA GLU A 305 -3.59 -15.48 -2.64
C GLU A 305 -4.34 -15.71 -3.94
N ARG A 306 -4.94 -16.87 -4.09
CA ARG A 306 -5.69 -17.21 -5.30
C ARG A 306 -7.16 -16.81 -5.21
N GLY A 307 -7.69 -16.75 -3.99
CA GLY A 307 -9.10 -16.55 -3.70
C GLY A 307 -9.92 -17.79 -4.09
N GLU A 308 -10.47 -18.47 -3.12
CA GLU A 308 -11.41 -19.59 -3.37
C GLU A 308 -12.60 -19.09 -4.16
N GLY A 309 -13.01 -19.87 -5.16
CA GLY A 309 -14.11 -19.51 -6.05
C GLY A 309 -13.80 -18.34 -6.99
N TYR A 310 -12.52 -18.02 -7.17
CA TYR A 310 -12.08 -16.90 -7.98
C TYR A 310 -12.60 -16.92 -9.43
N MET A 311 -12.70 -18.11 -10.01
CA MET A 311 -13.20 -18.29 -11.38
C MET A 311 -14.71 -18.60 -11.44
N GLY A 312 -15.40 -18.68 -10.30
CA GLY A 312 -16.81 -19.00 -10.22
C GLY A 312 -17.73 -17.78 -10.14
N ASP A 313 -19.04 -18.03 -10.31
CA ASP A 313 -20.07 -16.99 -10.23
C ASP A 313 -20.17 -16.35 -8.83
N GLU A 314 -19.81 -17.09 -7.79
CA GLU A 314 -19.72 -16.53 -6.43
C GLU A 314 -18.77 -15.35 -6.33
N ASN A 315 -17.68 -15.36 -7.10
CA ASN A 315 -16.71 -14.28 -7.10
C ASN A 315 -17.25 -12.99 -7.73
N LYS A 316 -18.20 -13.12 -8.64
CA LYS A 316 -18.87 -11.97 -9.26
C LYS A 316 -19.85 -11.30 -8.29
N THR A 317 -20.48 -12.08 -7.44
CA THR A 317 -21.54 -11.61 -6.53
C THR A 317 -21.03 -11.26 -5.14
N ASN A 318 -20.08 -12.04 -4.61
CA ASN A 318 -19.57 -11.88 -3.25
C ASN A 318 -18.30 -11.02 -3.17
N ASN A 319 -17.77 -10.55 -4.33
CA ASN A 319 -16.64 -9.65 -4.40
C ASN A 319 -15.51 -10.08 -3.44
N LYS A 320 -14.97 -11.28 -3.62
CA LYS A 320 -13.86 -11.82 -2.81
C LYS A 320 -12.56 -11.09 -3.12
N GLN A 321 -12.58 -9.77 -2.94
CA GLN A 321 -11.46 -8.90 -3.23
C GLN A 321 -10.41 -8.99 -2.14
N TYR A 322 -9.16 -8.92 -2.59
CA TYR A 322 -7.98 -8.83 -1.77
C TYR A 322 -7.23 -7.56 -2.18
N GLU A 323 -7.32 -6.52 -1.37
CA GLU A 323 -6.98 -5.18 -1.80
C GLU A 323 -5.78 -4.61 -1.06
N TYR A 324 -5.09 -3.69 -1.72
CA TYR A 324 -4.03 -2.86 -1.15
C TYR A 324 -2.96 -3.68 -0.43
N PRO A 325 -2.28 -4.58 -1.13
CA PRO A 325 -1.18 -5.31 -0.53
C PRO A 325 -0.10 -4.33 -0.04
N TYR A 326 0.44 -4.61 1.12
CA TYR A 326 1.62 -3.97 1.69
C TYR A 326 2.68 -5.04 1.93
N LEU A 327 3.88 -4.83 1.39
CA LEU A 327 4.99 -5.76 1.45
C LEU A 327 6.18 -5.09 2.14
N MET A 328 6.80 -5.80 3.07
CA MET A 328 8.09 -5.42 3.65
C MET A 328 8.96 -6.65 3.84
N GLN A 329 10.28 -6.45 3.97
CA GLN A 329 11.20 -7.47 4.41
C GLN A 329 11.67 -7.17 5.83
N GLY A 330 11.57 -8.16 6.71
CA GLY A 330 12.08 -8.09 8.06
C GLY A 330 13.61 -8.18 8.11
N ARG A 331 14.21 -7.85 9.25
CA ARG A 331 15.65 -7.97 9.48
C ARG A 331 16.15 -9.41 9.41
N ASP A 332 15.28 -10.37 9.69
CA ASP A 332 15.51 -11.80 9.54
C ASP A 332 15.50 -12.28 8.07
N GLY A 333 15.26 -11.38 7.13
CA GLY A 333 15.17 -11.69 5.71
C GLY A 333 13.81 -12.23 5.25
N MET A 334 12.88 -12.47 6.18
CA MET A 334 11.53 -12.91 5.84
C MET A 334 10.71 -11.77 5.23
N LEU A 335 9.81 -12.13 4.34
CA LEU A 335 8.85 -11.22 3.73
C LEU A 335 7.54 -11.23 4.51
N HIS A 336 7.01 -10.06 4.75
CA HIS A 336 5.75 -9.83 5.43
C HIS A 336 4.80 -9.12 4.48
N LEU A 337 3.65 -9.73 4.20
CA LEU A 337 2.63 -9.23 3.30
C LEU A 337 1.32 -9.10 4.07
N ALA A 338 0.68 -7.94 3.98
CA ALA A 338 -0.66 -7.74 4.52
C ALA A 338 -1.58 -7.13 3.45
N TYR A 339 -2.83 -7.51 3.45
CA TYR A 339 -3.84 -6.97 2.52
C TYR A 339 -5.24 -7.07 3.12
N ALA A 340 -6.13 -6.17 2.68
CA ALA A 340 -7.55 -6.29 2.99
C ALA A 340 -8.11 -7.55 2.32
N ALA A 341 -8.87 -8.34 3.06
CA ALA A 341 -9.36 -9.64 2.63
C ALA A 341 -10.88 -9.74 2.72
N ARG A 342 -11.45 -10.63 1.89
CA ARG A 342 -12.87 -10.98 1.88
C ARG A 342 -13.78 -9.75 1.82
N THR A 343 -13.58 -8.91 0.79
CA THR A 343 -14.35 -7.66 0.65
C THR A 343 -14.21 -6.70 1.84
N ARG A 344 -12.98 -6.52 2.33
CA ARG A 344 -12.66 -5.62 3.43
C ARG A 344 -13.23 -6.03 4.80
N GLN A 345 -13.55 -7.31 5.00
CA GLN A 345 -14.00 -7.78 6.32
C GLN A 345 -12.89 -7.72 7.37
N GLY A 346 -11.62 -7.70 6.94
CA GLY A 346 -10.48 -7.63 7.84
C GLY A 346 -9.16 -7.66 7.06
N ILE A 347 -8.06 -7.75 7.80
CA ILE A 347 -6.71 -7.80 7.24
C ILE A 347 -6.19 -9.24 7.32
N LYS A 348 -5.66 -9.75 6.21
CA LYS A 348 -4.90 -10.99 6.18
C LYS A 348 -3.41 -10.66 6.15
N TYR A 349 -2.65 -11.39 6.96
CA TYR A 349 -1.19 -11.35 7.03
C TYR A 349 -0.61 -12.65 6.52
N VAL A 350 0.53 -12.57 5.81
CA VAL A 350 1.28 -13.72 5.29
C VAL A 350 2.78 -13.47 5.50
N ARG A 351 3.50 -14.45 6.08
CA ARG A 351 4.96 -14.45 6.22
C ARG A 351 5.54 -15.58 5.38
N PHE A 352 6.54 -15.27 4.58
CA PHE A 352 7.18 -16.21 3.65
C PHE A 352 8.62 -15.78 3.37
N SER A 353 9.41 -16.65 2.76
CA SER A 353 10.78 -16.36 2.34
C SER A 353 10.82 -15.89 0.87
N GLU A 354 11.91 -15.20 0.50
CA GLU A 354 12.18 -14.93 -0.92
C GLU A 354 12.31 -16.24 -1.71
N GLN A 355 12.86 -17.30 -1.10
CA GLN A 355 13.00 -18.62 -1.72
C GLN A 355 11.64 -19.26 -2.05
N ASP A 356 10.60 -18.98 -1.28
CA ASP A 356 9.24 -19.43 -1.59
C ASP A 356 8.73 -18.82 -2.90
N VAL A 357 9.14 -17.61 -3.23
CA VAL A 357 8.81 -16.98 -4.52
C VAL A 357 9.68 -17.55 -5.64
N LEU A 358 10.98 -17.70 -5.42
CA LEU A 358 11.94 -18.22 -6.41
C LEU A 358 11.70 -19.69 -6.76
N GLY A 359 11.28 -20.51 -5.80
CA GLY A 359 11.11 -21.95 -5.94
C GLY A 359 9.83 -22.37 -6.67
N THR A 360 8.93 -21.45 -6.98
CA THR A 360 7.72 -21.76 -7.73
C THR A 360 8.04 -21.94 -9.21
N LYS A 361 7.47 -23.01 -9.81
CA LYS A 361 7.34 -23.08 -11.26
C LYS A 361 6.60 -21.81 -11.70
N ARG A 362 7.20 -21.07 -12.64
CA ARG A 362 6.66 -19.85 -13.22
C ARG A 362 5.16 -19.98 -13.40
N GLU A 363 4.38 -19.37 -12.52
CA GLU A 363 2.97 -19.17 -12.77
C GLU A 363 2.94 -18.17 -13.91
N THR A 364 2.69 -18.68 -15.11
CA THR A 364 2.67 -17.88 -16.32
C THR A 364 1.78 -16.68 -16.08
N VAL A 365 2.32 -15.50 -16.33
CA VAL A 365 1.54 -14.28 -16.49
C VAL A 365 0.67 -14.47 -17.74
N GLY A 366 -0.33 -15.30 -17.61
CA GLY A 366 -1.50 -15.10 -18.42
C GLY A 366 -2.05 -13.78 -17.91
N LEU A 367 -2.04 -12.73 -18.73
CA LEU A 367 -2.81 -11.54 -18.44
C LEU A 367 -4.19 -12.05 -18.03
N TYR A 368 -4.50 -12.01 -16.73
CA TYR A 368 -5.83 -12.40 -16.30
C TYR A 368 -6.78 -11.41 -16.96
N ASN A 369 -7.47 -11.91 -17.96
CA ASN A 369 -8.53 -11.19 -18.62
C ASN A 369 -9.84 -11.62 -17.98
N PRO A 370 -10.47 -10.79 -17.13
CA PRO A 370 -11.73 -11.15 -16.50
C PRO A 370 -12.83 -11.46 -17.51
N THR A 371 -12.74 -10.97 -18.75
CA THR A 371 -13.68 -11.30 -19.83
C THR A 371 -13.41 -12.67 -20.45
N ALA A 372 -12.20 -13.19 -20.42
CA ALA A 372 -11.89 -14.53 -20.91
C ALA A 372 -12.42 -15.64 -19.95
N ALA A 373 -12.61 -15.33 -18.68
CA ALA A 373 -13.22 -16.24 -17.71
C ALA A 373 -14.75 -16.36 -17.88
N GLN A 374 -15.38 -15.43 -18.60
CA GLN A 374 -16.82 -15.46 -18.89
C GLN A 374 -17.18 -16.38 -20.08
N SER A 375 -16.19 -16.88 -20.82
CA SER A 375 -16.38 -17.70 -22.03
C SER A 375 -16.06 -19.19 -21.84
N ARG A 376 -15.90 -19.66 -20.60
CA ARG A 376 -15.69 -21.09 -20.29
C ARG A 376 -16.72 -21.60 -19.32
#